data_b62d1502ca027ba6683e03895ae64805
#
_entry.id   b62d1502ca027ba6683e03895ae64805
#
_cell.length_a   1.000
_cell.length_b   1.000
_cell.length_c   1.000
_cell.angle_alpha   90.00
_cell.angle_beta   90.00
_cell.angle_gamma   90.00
#
_symmetry.space_group_name_H-M   'P 1'
#
loop_
_entity.id
_entity.type
_entity.pdbx_description
1 polymer ?
#
loop_
_entity_poly.entity_id
_entity_poly.type
_entity_poly.pdbx_seq_one_letter_code
_entity_poly.pdbx_strand_id
1 'polypeptide(L)'
;MNNKLVKLIALLGLSINVASAEAPEVNGNLGTKFSSDYHRRGQLVSQEAIQAQVGFNVGLGGVDVFGDFFTNQSTSSDGADNDELTVGLGNSFFEDKLSAYVGIYNTDNSESGDNLEAFASLGLDFPLSPTVSVYRDTDDSLYTFEGQVSYGVDLEIVNLELAGILGNTDVSSAVDSTYFGATLTATKTIKDNVDLYADVSLSDNDTRDNETLWGVGLSVKF
;
A
#
# COMPACT_ATOMS: atom_id res chain seq x y z
N MET A 1 15.13 -13.98 -5.35
CA MET A 1 13.70 -14.31 -5.18
C MET A 1 13.59 -15.58 -4.35
N ASN A 2 13.05 -15.48 -3.17
CA ASN A 2 13.10 -16.56 -2.17
C ASN A 2 12.17 -17.72 -2.59
N ASN A 3 12.67 -18.96 -2.64
CA ASN A 3 11.91 -20.16 -3.02
C ASN A 3 10.64 -20.41 -2.17
N LYS A 4 10.51 -19.77 -0.99
CA LYS A 4 9.34 -19.85 -0.12
C LYS A 4 8.16 -19.05 -0.69
N LEU A 5 8.40 -17.86 -1.27
CA LEU A 5 7.38 -17.00 -1.85
C LEU A 5 6.76 -17.63 -3.10
N VAL A 6 7.58 -18.22 -3.99
CA VAL A 6 7.10 -18.92 -5.19
C VAL A 6 6.21 -20.11 -4.84
N LYS A 7 6.53 -20.84 -3.76
CA LYS A 7 5.73 -21.97 -3.29
C LYS A 7 4.39 -21.52 -2.68
N LEU A 8 4.35 -20.38 -1.99
CA LEU A 8 3.16 -19.84 -1.37
C LEU A 8 2.18 -19.30 -2.43
N ILE A 9 2.68 -18.59 -3.45
CA ILE A 9 1.88 -18.12 -4.60
C ILE A 9 1.31 -19.30 -5.38
N ALA A 10 2.08 -20.37 -5.59
CA ALA A 10 1.62 -21.59 -6.23
C ALA A 10 0.55 -22.34 -5.40
N LEU A 11 0.61 -22.27 -4.07
CA LEU A 11 -0.37 -22.90 -3.17
C LEU A 11 -1.69 -22.12 -3.13
N LEU A 12 -1.65 -20.80 -3.16
CA LEU A 12 -2.83 -19.94 -3.24
C LEU A 12 -3.56 -20.08 -4.58
N GLY A 13 -2.82 -20.25 -5.69
CA GLY A 13 -3.42 -20.45 -7.03
C GLY A 13 -4.07 -21.83 -7.26
N LEU A 14 -3.79 -22.82 -6.42
CA LEU A 14 -4.25 -24.20 -6.61
C LEU A 14 -5.51 -24.57 -5.83
N SER A 15 -6.02 -23.71 -4.94
CA SER A 15 -7.11 -24.06 -4.02
C SER A 15 -8.45 -23.43 -4.33
N ILE A 16 -8.57 -22.57 -5.34
CA ILE A 16 -9.81 -21.85 -5.63
C ILE A 16 -10.60 -22.65 -6.67
N ASN A 17 -11.41 -23.59 -6.20
CA ASN A 17 -12.53 -24.12 -7.00
C ASN A 17 -13.65 -23.08 -7.02
N VAL A 18 -13.59 -22.15 -7.97
CA VAL A 18 -14.62 -21.15 -8.16
C VAL A 18 -15.84 -21.81 -8.80
N ALA A 19 -16.83 -22.10 -8.00
CA ALA A 19 -18.17 -22.52 -8.46
C ALA A 19 -19.03 -21.28 -8.73
N SER A 20 -18.54 -20.29 -9.49
CA SER A 20 -19.37 -19.16 -9.91
C SER A 20 -19.72 -19.27 -11.39
N ALA A 21 -20.98 -19.06 -11.71
CA ALA A 21 -21.51 -19.09 -13.08
C ALA A 21 -21.21 -17.80 -13.85
N GLU A 22 -20.66 -16.79 -13.21
CA GLU A 22 -20.27 -15.50 -13.80
C GLU A 22 -18.75 -15.42 -13.99
N ALA A 23 -18.33 -14.77 -15.08
CA ALA A 23 -16.92 -14.52 -15.31
C ALA A 23 -16.38 -13.62 -14.17
N PRO A 24 -15.16 -13.90 -13.64
CA PRO A 24 -14.58 -13.04 -12.60
C PRO A 24 -14.40 -11.62 -13.12
N GLU A 25 -14.76 -10.64 -12.29
CA GLU A 25 -14.45 -9.26 -12.56
C GLU A 25 -12.97 -9.01 -12.22
N VAL A 26 -12.21 -8.52 -13.20
CA VAL A 26 -10.78 -8.22 -13.03
C VAL A 26 -10.58 -6.73 -13.21
N ASN A 27 -10.07 -6.09 -12.19
CA ASN A 27 -9.67 -4.68 -12.21
C ASN A 27 -8.18 -4.58 -11.90
N GLY A 28 -7.50 -3.64 -12.52
CA GLY A 28 -6.09 -3.43 -12.26
C GLY A 28 -5.66 -2.00 -12.48
N ASN A 29 -4.48 -1.69 -11.98
CA ASN A 29 -3.82 -0.42 -12.16
C ASN A 29 -2.33 -0.61 -12.38
N LEU A 30 -1.75 0.29 -13.17
CA LEU A 30 -0.33 0.46 -13.36
C LEU A 30 0.00 1.92 -13.12
N GLY A 31 0.97 2.21 -12.24
CA GLY A 31 1.39 3.57 -11.92
C GLY A 31 2.89 3.73 -12.01
N THR A 32 3.33 4.97 -12.25
CA THR A 32 4.71 5.39 -12.06
C THR A 32 4.74 6.80 -11.48
N LYS A 33 5.73 7.08 -10.64
CA LYS A 33 5.88 8.34 -9.93
C LYS A 33 7.36 8.69 -9.79
N PHE A 34 7.69 9.97 -9.95
CA PHE A 34 8.91 10.55 -9.42
C PHE A 34 8.60 11.18 -8.06
N SER A 35 9.42 10.91 -7.05
CA SER A 35 9.27 11.42 -5.69
C SER A 35 10.56 12.07 -5.21
N SER A 36 10.45 13.17 -4.45
CA SER A 36 11.62 13.79 -3.80
C SER A 36 12.26 12.84 -2.79
N ASP A 37 11.44 12.10 -2.07
CA ASP A 37 11.86 11.12 -1.07
C ASP A 37 10.85 9.99 -0.99
N TYR A 38 11.25 8.86 -0.44
CA TYR A 38 10.37 7.75 -0.11
C TYR A 38 10.51 7.39 1.37
N HIS A 39 9.38 7.44 2.07
CA HIS A 39 9.28 7.05 3.48
C HIS A 39 8.39 5.82 3.61
N ARG A 40 8.85 4.88 4.40
CA ARG A 40 8.07 3.72 4.82
C ARG A 40 7.93 3.73 6.34
N ARG A 41 6.68 3.78 6.84
CA ARG A 41 6.40 3.83 8.28
C ARG A 41 7.19 4.93 9.01
N GLY A 42 7.21 6.12 8.42
CA GLY A 42 7.95 7.28 8.94
C GLY A 42 9.47 7.23 8.79
N GLN A 43 10.04 6.15 8.28
CA GLN A 43 11.48 6.04 8.04
C GLN A 43 11.82 6.40 6.60
N LEU A 44 12.82 7.26 6.42
CA LEU A 44 13.37 7.56 5.10
C LEU A 44 14.06 6.32 4.54
N VAL A 45 13.62 5.87 3.37
CA VAL A 45 14.21 4.76 2.63
C VAL A 45 15.13 5.27 1.53
N SER A 46 14.68 6.26 0.76
CA SER A 46 15.49 6.84 -0.31
C SER A 46 15.16 8.31 -0.53
N GLN A 47 16.15 9.04 -1.07
CA GLN A 47 15.98 10.38 -1.60
C GLN A 47 15.96 10.31 -3.12
N GLU A 48 15.12 11.14 -3.77
CA GLU A 48 14.97 11.20 -5.22
C GLU A 48 14.76 9.81 -5.84
N ALA A 49 13.52 9.36 -5.87
CA ALA A 49 13.19 8.01 -6.31
C ALA A 49 12.27 8.00 -7.54
N ILE A 50 12.45 6.98 -8.37
CA ILE A 50 11.47 6.57 -9.36
C ILE A 50 10.73 5.36 -8.81
N GLN A 51 9.40 5.47 -8.76
CA GLN A 51 8.51 4.45 -8.24
C GLN A 51 7.66 3.88 -9.36
N ALA A 52 7.38 2.58 -9.30
CA ALA A 52 6.37 1.94 -10.13
C ALA A 52 5.50 1.01 -9.30
N GLN A 53 4.24 0.90 -9.67
CA GLN A 53 3.24 0.08 -8.98
C GLN A 53 2.39 -0.67 -9.99
N VAL A 54 2.08 -1.92 -9.69
CA VAL A 54 1.10 -2.74 -10.41
C VAL A 54 0.18 -3.36 -9.39
N GLY A 55 -1.11 -3.05 -9.49
CA GLY A 55 -2.14 -3.65 -8.64
C GLY A 55 -3.18 -4.40 -9.46
N PHE A 56 -3.78 -5.42 -8.87
CA PHE A 56 -4.95 -6.11 -9.41
C PHE A 56 -5.92 -6.54 -8.32
N ASN A 57 -7.18 -6.64 -8.69
CA ASN A 57 -8.25 -7.22 -7.89
C ASN A 57 -9.09 -8.16 -8.76
N VAL A 58 -9.40 -9.34 -8.25
CA VAL A 58 -10.24 -10.34 -8.92
C VAL A 58 -11.39 -10.72 -8.00
N GLY A 59 -12.61 -10.33 -8.37
CA GLY A 59 -13.84 -10.69 -7.66
C GLY A 59 -14.23 -12.15 -7.93
N LEU A 60 -14.36 -12.97 -6.89
CA LEU A 60 -14.67 -14.39 -6.96
C LEU A 60 -15.95 -14.73 -6.16
N GLY A 61 -17.08 -14.10 -6.52
CA GLY A 61 -18.39 -14.46 -5.93
C GLY A 61 -18.51 -14.20 -4.43
N GLY A 62 -18.07 -13.02 -3.98
CA GLY A 62 -18.15 -12.57 -2.59
C GLY A 62 -16.81 -12.61 -1.84
N VAL A 63 -15.73 -12.99 -2.50
CA VAL A 63 -14.37 -12.86 -2.00
C VAL A 63 -13.53 -12.23 -3.09
N ASP A 64 -12.75 -11.21 -2.75
CA ASP A 64 -11.78 -10.59 -3.62
C ASP A 64 -10.38 -11.18 -3.38
N VAL A 65 -9.68 -11.49 -4.46
CA VAL A 65 -8.26 -11.79 -4.43
C VAL A 65 -7.55 -10.57 -4.95
N PHE A 66 -6.65 -10.00 -4.18
CA PHE A 66 -5.89 -8.84 -4.60
C PHE A 66 -4.39 -9.06 -4.51
N GLY A 67 -3.67 -8.32 -5.32
CA GLY A 67 -2.22 -8.25 -5.25
C GLY A 67 -1.74 -6.87 -5.69
N ASP A 68 -0.64 -6.44 -5.09
CA ASP A 68 0.04 -5.20 -5.40
C ASP A 68 1.55 -5.43 -5.37
N PHE A 69 2.22 -4.98 -6.40
CA PHE A 69 3.67 -4.92 -6.46
C PHE A 69 4.07 -3.46 -6.60
N PHE A 70 4.92 -3.00 -5.71
CA PHE A 70 5.49 -1.67 -5.71
C PHE A 70 7.01 -1.79 -5.75
N THR A 71 7.67 -0.94 -6.53
CA THR A 71 9.12 -0.81 -6.55
C THR A 71 9.51 0.65 -6.41
N ASN A 72 10.52 0.91 -5.61
CA ASN A 72 11.13 2.20 -5.40
C ASN A 72 12.61 2.09 -5.72
N GLN A 73 13.04 2.80 -6.75
CA GLN A 73 14.42 2.84 -7.19
C GLN A 73 15.01 4.21 -6.86
N SER A 74 15.95 4.25 -5.93
CA SER A 74 16.67 5.48 -5.60
C SER A 74 17.49 5.96 -6.79
N THR A 75 17.44 7.26 -7.08
CA THR A 75 18.33 7.90 -8.06
C THR A 75 19.55 8.55 -7.40
N SER A 76 19.58 8.60 -6.07
CA SER A 76 20.70 9.08 -5.29
C SER A 76 21.67 7.94 -4.92
N SER A 77 22.95 8.27 -4.71
CA SER A 77 23.98 7.28 -4.34
C SER A 77 23.81 6.73 -2.91
N ASP A 78 23.03 7.41 -2.09
CA ASP A 78 22.93 7.16 -0.63
C ASP A 78 21.54 6.66 -0.25
N GLY A 79 20.71 6.29 -1.24
CA GLY A 79 19.34 5.79 -1.02
C GLY A 79 19.21 4.30 -1.31
N ALA A 80 18.39 3.62 -0.52
CA ALA A 80 18.08 2.22 -0.71
C ALA A 80 16.99 2.01 -1.77
N ASP A 81 17.14 0.97 -2.56
CA ASP A 81 16.04 0.43 -3.36
C ASP A 81 15.12 -0.40 -2.48
N ASN A 82 13.82 -0.40 -2.79
CA ASN A 82 12.83 -1.13 -2.01
C ASN A 82 11.75 -1.71 -2.92
N ASP A 83 11.57 -3.01 -2.86
CA ASP A 83 10.49 -3.71 -3.54
C ASP A 83 9.48 -4.23 -2.51
N GLU A 84 8.19 -4.07 -2.80
CA GLU A 84 7.11 -4.50 -1.94
C GLU A 84 6.12 -5.37 -2.70
N LEU A 85 5.70 -6.45 -2.11
CA LEU A 85 4.66 -7.32 -2.65
C LEU A 85 3.59 -7.57 -1.60
N THR A 86 2.37 -7.19 -1.91
CA THR A 86 1.18 -7.52 -1.12
C THR A 86 0.34 -8.54 -1.88
N VAL A 87 -0.12 -9.57 -1.22
CA VAL A 87 -1.11 -10.51 -1.75
C VAL A 87 -2.10 -10.86 -0.64
N GLY A 88 -3.39 -10.84 -0.95
CA GLY A 88 -4.38 -11.12 0.08
C GLY A 88 -5.75 -11.48 -0.46
N LEU A 89 -6.63 -11.68 0.50
CA LEU A 89 -8.06 -11.92 0.31
C LEU A 89 -8.83 -10.81 1.03
N GLY A 90 -9.91 -10.36 0.41
CA GLY A 90 -10.82 -9.37 0.96
C GLY A 90 -12.28 -9.77 0.85
N ASN A 91 -13.10 -9.15 1.64
CA ASN A 91 -14.55 -9.23 1.51
C ASN A 91 -15.18 -7.96 2.08
N SER A 92 -16.34 -7.60 1.51
CA SER A 92 -17.19 -6.53 2.02
C SER A 92 -18.44 -7.09 2.67
N PHE A 93 -18.92 -6.44 3.71
CA PHE A 93 -20.05 -6.82 4.52
C PHE A 93 -20.99 -5.63 4.73
N PHE A 94 -22.25 -5.92 5.08
CA PHE A 94 -23.25 -4.90 5.42
C PHE A 94 -23.46 -3.87 4.30
N GLU A 95 -23.69 -4.34 3.07
CA GLU A 95 -23.85 -3.46 1.91
C GLU A 95 -22.61 -2.58 1.70
N ASP A 96 -21.43 -3.20 1.74
CA ASP A 96 -20.11 -2.60 1.55
C ASP A 96 -19.66 -1.59 2.61
N LYS A 97 -20.40 -1.46 3.72
CA LYS A 97 -20.05 -0.52 4.80
C LYS A 97 -18.87 -0.95 5.65
N LEU A 98 -18.52 -2.23 5.64
CA LEU A 98 -17.36 -2.79 6.33
C LEU A 98 -16.59 -3.65 5.34
N SER A 99 -15.31 -3.40 5.20
CA SER A 99 -14.39 -4.26 4.46
C SER A 99 -13.38 -4.93 5.40
N ALA A 100 -13.04 -6.17 5.11
CA ALA A 100 -12.01 -6.90 5.85
C ALA A 100 -11.04 -7.54 4.87
N TYR A 101 -9.74 -7.43 5.18
CA TYR A 101 -8.66 -7.95 4.36
C TYR A 101 -7.69 -8.74 5.22
N VAL A 102 -7.14 -9.81 4.67
CA VAL A 102 -6.05 -10.58 5.28
C VAL A 102 -5.06 -10.96 4.18
N GLY A 103 -3.78 -11.00 4.51
CA GLY A 103 -2.79 -11.35 3.51
C GLY A 103 -1.38 -11.40 4.04
N ILE A 104 -0.46 -11.35 3.10
CA ILE A 104 0.99 -11.25 3.33
C ILE A 104 1.51 -10.00 2.66
N TYR A 105 2.49 -9.39 3.28
CA TYR A 105 3.22 -8.23 2.81
C TYR A 105 4.71 -8.55 2.91
N ASN A 106 5.39 -8.54 1.78
CA ASN A 106 6.82 -8.80 1.70
C ASN A 106 7.53 -7.54 1.23
N THR A 107 8.61 -7.20 1.88
CA THR A 107 9.53 -6.14 1.44
C THR A 107 10.91 -6.72 1.22
N ASP A 108 11.56 -6.26 0.16
CA ASP A 108 12.97 -6.52 -0.14
C ASP A 108 13.66 -5.16 -0.25
N ASN A 109 14.48 -4.83 0.73
CA ASN A 109 15.21 -3.58 0.78
C ASN A 109 16.68 -3.85 0.59
N SER A 110 17.34 -3.11 -0.29
CA SER A 110 18.74 -3.35 -0.68
C SER A 110 19.74 -3.23 0.48
N GLU A 111 19.37 -2.54 1.57
CA GLU A 111 20.23 -2.36 2.74
C GLU A 111 19.84 -3.26 3.92
N SER A 112 18.53 -3.40 4.20
CA SER A 112 18.04 -4.18 5.35
C SER A 112 17.62 -5.62 5.03
N GLY A 113 17.49 -5.95 3.74
CA GLY A 113 17.12 -7.29 3.27
C GLY A 113 15.61 -7.53 3.27
N ASP A 114 15.24 -8.82 3.19
CA ASP A 114 13.85 -9.27 3.09
C ASP A 114 13.14 -9.24 4.44
N ASN A 115 11.88 -8.81 4.44
CA ASN A 115 10.97 -8.94 5.56
C ASN A 115 9.61 -9.43 5.07
N LEU A 116 9.04 -10.45 5.73
CA LEU A 116 7.73 -11.02 5.46
C LEU A 116 6.80 -10.82 6.65
N GLU A 117 5.68 -10.12 6.42
CA GLU A 117 4.66 -9.87 7.41
C GLU A 117 3.32 -10.52 7.00
N ALA A 118 2.60 -11.07 7.97
CA ALA A 118 1.18 -11.35 7.83
C ALA A 118 0.38 -10.13 8.28
N PHE A 119 -0.70 -9.79 7.59
CA PHE A 119 -1.53 -8.65 7.99
C PHE A 119 -3.02 -8.96 7.99
N ALA A 120 -3.74 -8.15 8.78
CA ALA A 120 -5.18 -8.05 8.74
C ALA A 120 -5.58 -6.57 8.80
N SER A 121 -6.62 -6.20 8.04
CA SER A 121 -7.15 -4.84 7.98
C SER A 121 -8.67 -4.83 8.03
N LEU A 122 -9.22 -3.80 8.62
CA LEU A 122 -10.66 -3.48 8.64
C LEU A 122 -10.85 -2.03 8.18
N GLY A 123 -11.70 -1.84 7.18
CA GLY A 123 -12.07 -0.53 6.66
C GLY A 123 -13.57 -0.27 6.82
N LEU A 124 -13.95 0.98 7.00
CA LEU A 124 -15.34 1.41 7.06
C LEU A 124 -15.64 2.40 5.93
N ASP A 125 -16.75 2.20 5.23
CA ASP A 125 -17.29 3.16 4.28
C ASP A 125 -18.04 4.27 5.03
N PHE A 126 -17.29 5.28 5.44
CA PHE A 126 -17.72 6.52 6.11
C PHE A 126 -17.06 7.73 5.45
N PRO A 127 -17.50 8.96 5.72
CA PRO A 127 -16.92 10.15 5.08
C PRO A 127 -15.41 10.31 5.19
N LEU A 128 -14.78 9.70 6.20
CA LEU A 128 -13.32 9.71 6.38
C LEU A 128 -12.66 8.36 6.04
N SER A 129 -13.42 7.40 5.50
CA SER A 129 -12.95 6.06 5.11
C SER A 129 -11.89 5.48 6.08
N PRO A 130 -12.19 5.39 7.40
CA PRO A 130 -11.21 4.94 8.36
C PRO A 130 -10.85 3.47 8.14
N THR A 131 -9.56 3.18 8.22
CA THR A 131 -9.01 1.81 8.14
C THR A 131 -8.08 1.57 9.32
N VAL A 132 -8.13 0.39 9.89
CA VAL A 132 -7.17 -0.08 10.90
C VAL A 132 -6.51 -1.34 10.41
N SER A 133 -5.21 -1.44 10.59
CA SER A 133 -4.40 -2.58 10.14
C SER A 133 -3.47 -3.04 11.24
N VAL A 134 -3.23 -4.32 11.28
CA VAL A 134 -2.18 -4.94 12.09
C VAL A 134 -1.31 -5.79 11.18
N TYR A 135 -0.01 -5.63 11.32
CA TYR A 135 1.01 -6.43 10.66
C TYR A 135 1.80 -7.19 11.71
N ARG A 136 2.20 -8.39 11.40
CA ARG A 136 3.07 -9.20 12.23
C ARG A 136 4.22 -9.74 11.39
N ASP A 137 5.42 -9.37 11.76
CA ASP A 137 6.64 -9.97 11.24
C ASP A 137 6.65 -11.47 11.51
N THR A 138 6.95 -12.28 10.49
CA THR A 138 6.89 -13.75 10.61
C THR A 138 8.15 -14.34 11.23
N ASP A 139 9.28 -13.63 11.18
CA ASP A 139 10.57 -14.10 11.68
C ASP A 139 10.81 -13.62 13.13
N ASP A 140 10.62 -12.33 13.40
CA ASP A 140 10.93 -11.74 14.72
C ASP A 140 9.72 -11.59 15.63
N SER A 141 8.51 -11.87 15.13
CA SER A 141 7.25 -11.73 15.88
C SER A 141 6.97 -10.30 16.38
N LEU A 142 7.51 -9.29 15.70
CA LEU A 142 7.25 -7.89 15.94
C LEU A 142 5.92 -7.46 15.29
N TYR A 143 5.29 -6.44 15.85
CA TYR A 143 4.00 -5.97 15.39
C TYR A 143 4.06 -4.52 14.90
N THR A 144 3.23 -4.21 13.90
CA THR A 144 2.91 -2.85 13.51
C THR A 144 1.41 -2.67 13.55
N PHE A 145 0.96 -1.57 14.13
CA PHE A 145 -0.44 -1.15 14.15
C PHE A 145 -0.56 0.16 13.38
N GLU A 146 -1.53 0.25 12.48
CA GLU A 146 -1.78 1.46 11.69
C GLU A 146 -3.26 1.83 11.73
N GLY A 147 -3.53 3.12 11.83
CA GLY A 147 -4.82 3.74 11.56
C GLY A 147 -4.68 4.71 10.40
N GLN A 148 -5.58 4.63 9.42
CA GLN A 148 -5.61 5.53 8.27
C GLN A 148 -6.99 6.15 8.14
N VAL A 149 -7.01 7.37 7.61
CA VAL A 149 -8.23 8.07 7.21
C VAL A 149 -7.99 8.74 5.87
N SER A 150 -9.02 8.85 5.02
CA SER A 150 -8.95 9.63 3.80
C SER A 150 -10.26 10.34 3.52
N TYR A 151 -10.17 11.48 2.85
CA TYR A 151 -11.32 12.25 2.40
C TYR A 151 -11.06 12.83 1.02
N GLY A 152 -11.92 12.48 0.07
CA GLY A 152 -11.86 12.93 -1.30
C GLY A 152 -12.91 13.99 -1.63
N VAL A 153 -12.54 14.97 -2.45
CA VAL A 153 -13.45 15.97 -3.05
C VAL A 153 -13.26 15.99 -4.55
N ASP A 154 -14.33 15.71 -5.27
CA ASP A 154 -14.36 15.83 -6.73
C ASP A 154 -14.68 17.28 -7.11
N LEU A 155 -13.71 17.94 -7.73
CA LEU A 155 -13.88 19.24 -8.38
C LEU A 155 -13.87 18.99 -9.88
N GLU A 156 -14.78 19.59 -10.64
CA GLU A 156 -15.01 19.37 -12.09
C GLU A 156 -13.75 19.09 -12.95
N ILE A 157 -12.60 19.63 -12.58
CA ILE A 157 -11.33 19.55 -13.34
C ILE A 157 -10.23 18.74 -12.65
N VAL A 158 -10.37 18.44 -11.35
CA VAL A 158 -9.37 17.75 -10.54
C VAL A 158 -10.03 17.12 -9.31
N ASN A 159 -9.63 15.91 -8.96
CA ASN A 159 -9.95 15.28 -7.68
C ASN A 159 -8.87 15.62 -6.66
N LEU A 160 -9.29 16.04 -5.47
CA LEU A 160 -8.40 16.26 -4.33
C LEU A 160 -8.67 15.19 -3.28
N GLU A 161 -7.63 14.56 -2.78
CA GLU A 161 -7.70 13.62 -1.66
C GLU A 161 -6.73 14.04 -0.56
N LEU A 162 -7.25 14.11 0.66
CA LEU A 162 -6.45 14.26 1.88
C LEU A 162 -6.47 12.93 2.63
N ALA A 163 -5.30 12.34 2.82
CA ALA A 163 -5.12 11.13 3.60
C ALA A 163 -4.26 11.40 4.84
N GLY A 164 -4.52 10.67 5.91
CA GLY A 164 -3.73 10.69 7.14
C GLY A 164 -3.43 9.28 7.61
N ILE A 165 -2.26 9.07 8.17
CA ILE A 165 -1.81 7.81 8.76
C ILE A 165 -1.21 8.07 10.14
N LEU A 166 -1.49 7.19 11.07
CA LEU A 166 -0.85 7.09 12.37
C LEU A 166 -0.50 5.63 12.62
N GLY A 167 0.73 5.34 12.97
CA GLY A 167 1.17 3.99 13.24
C GLY A 167 2.14 3.90 14.40
N ASN A 168 2.24 2.69 14.92
CA ASN A 168 3.24 2.29 15.89
C ASN A 168 3.83 0.95 15.44
N THR A 169 5.13 0.88 15.35
CA THR A 169 5.86 -0.34 14.95
C THR A 169 6.87 -0.75 16.01
N ASP A 170 6.88 -2.02 16.35
CA ASP A 170 7.96 -2.60 17.16
C ASP A 170 9.24 -2.62 16.31
N VAL A 171 10.29 -1.95 16.77
CA VAL A 171 11.64 -1.98 16.15
C VAL A 171 12.45 -3.13 16.71
N SER A 172 12.18 -3.47 17.96
CA SER A 172 12.73 -4.64 18.66
C SER A 172 11.82 -5.01 19.82
N SER A 173 12.10 -6.09 20.52
CA SER A 173 11.32 -6.50 21.72
C SER A 173 11.34 -5.47 22.88
N ALA A 174 12.10 -4.39 22.77
CA ALA A 174 12.26 -3.38 23.82
C ALA A 174 12.10 -1.94 23.31
N VAL A 175 11.94 -1.74 22.01
CA VAL A 175 11.88 -0.42 21.36
C VAL A 175 10.74 -0.43 20.33
N ASP A 176 9.86 0.54 20.44
CA ASP A 176 8.83 0.86 19.46
C ASP A 176 9.09 2.25 18.85
N SER A 177 8.50 2.50 17.71
CA SER A 177 8.52 3.79 17.04
C SER A 177 7.11 4.17 16.59
N THR A 178 6.70 5.38 16.95
CA THR A 178 5.45 5.96 16.52
C THR A 178 5.70 6.90 15.34
N TYR A 179 4.86 6.82 14.32
CA TYR A 179 4.93 7.67 13.14
C TYR A 179 3.56 8.19 12.75
N PHE A 180 3.56 9.35 12.11
CA PHE A 180 2.38 9.87 11.45
C PHE A 180 2.72 10.47 10.09
N GLY A 181 1.71 10.55 9.23
CA GLY A 181 1.83 11.18 7.92
C GLY A 181 0.52 11.82 7.50
N ALA A 182 0.62 12.81 6.64
CA ALA A 182 -0.52 13.41 5.96
C ALA A 182 -0.15 13.69 4.51
N THR A 183 -1.02 13.30 3.58
CA THR A 183 -0.78 13.46 2.13
C THR A 183 -1.96 14.18 1.51
N LEU A 184 -1.68 15.22 0.73
CA LEU A 184 -2.64 15.85 -0.17
C LEU A 184 -2.28 15.45 -1.60
N THR A 185 -3.21 14.76 -2.28
CA THR A 185 -3.07 14.33 -3.67
C THR A 185 -4.06 15.10 -4.54
N ALA A 186 -3.58 15.61 -5.67
CA ALA A 186 -4.40 16.17 -6.74
C ALA A 186 -4.31 15.27 -7.97
N THR A 187 -5.45 14.75 -8.44
CA THR A 187 -5.54 13.83 -9.58
C THR A 187 -6.39 14.42 -10.68
N LYS A 188 -5.89 14.38 -11.91
CA LYS A 188 -6.61 14.78 -13.11
C LYS A 188 -6.65 13.64 -14.12
N THR A 189 -7.84 13.18 -14.46
CA THR A 189 -8.05 12.25 -15.57
C THR A 189 -7.79 12.99 -16.89
N ILE A 190 -6.78 12.54 -17.64
CA ILE A 190 -6.39 13.13 -18.94
C ILE A 190 -6.95 12.31 -20.12
N LYS A 191 -7.33 11.07 -19.87
CA LYS A 191 -8.00 10.18 -20.80
C LYS A 191 -8.77 9.14 -19.99
N ASP A 192 -9.77 8.49 -20.54
CA ASP A 192 -10.74 7.60 -19.86
C ASP A 192 -10.19 6.70 -18.75
N ASN A 193 -8.97 6.23 -18.92
CA ASN A 193 -8.31 5.34 -17.96
C ASN A 193 -6.89 5.80 -17.55
N VAL A 194 -6.53 7.05 -17.86
CA VAL A 194 -5.19 7.60 -17.59
C VAL A 194 -5.30 8.82 -16.71
N ASP A 195 -4.71 8.74 -15.54
CA ASP A 195 -4.66 9.81 -14.56
C ASP A 195 -3.24 10.38 -14.43
N LEU A 196 -3.15 11.71 -14.44
CA LEU A 196 -1.98 12.46 -13.98
C LEU A 196 -2.23 12.87 -12.53
N TYR A 197 -1.28 12.65 -11.65
CA TYR A 197 -1.41 13.06 -10.25
C TYR A 197 -0.14 13.73 -9.72
N ALA A 198 -0.33 14.56 -8.70
CA ALA A 198 0.75 15.15 -7.91
C ALA A 198 0.35 15.11 -6.44
N ASP A 199 1.33 14.87 -5.58
CA ASP A 199 1.11 14.83 -4.14
C ASP A 199 2.16 15.65 -3.37
N VAL A 200 1.74 16.10 -2.17
CA VAL A 200 2.61 16.64 -1.14
C VAL A 200 2.28 15.93 0.16
N SER A 201 3.31 15.41 0.81
CA SER A 201 3.19 14.67 2.06
C SER A 201 4.02 15.30 3.16
N LEU A 202 3.51 15.21 4.37
CA LEU A 202 4.25 15.43 5.60
C LEU A 202 4.47 14.07 6.24
N SER A 203 5.69 13.79 6.67
CA SER A 203 6.03 12.56 7.39
C SER A 203 6.84 12.91 8.62
N ASP A 204 6.53 12.25 9.72
CA ASP A 204 7.21 12.44 11.00
C ASP A 204 7.24 11.12 11.77
N ASN A 205 8.24 10.96 12.60
CA ASN A 205 8.32 9.89 13.59
C ASN A 205 9.05 10.39 14.85
N ASP A 206 8.96 9.64 15.93
CA ASP A 206 9.54 9.98 17.23
C ASP A 206 11.08 10.00 17.27
N THR A 207 11.76 9.67 16.16
CA THR A 207 13.22 9.63 16.04
C THR A 207 13.80 10.66 15.08
N ARG A 208 12.97 11.37 14.31
CA ARG A 208 13.36 12.34 13.27
C ARG A 208 12.44 13.56 13.28
N ASP A 209 12.96 14.66 12.76
CA ASP A 209 12.19 15.89 12.50
C ASP A 209 11.21 15.68 11.30
N ASN A 210 10.17 16.50 11.26
CA ASN A 210 9.18 16.53 10.18
C ASN A 210 9.84 16.74 8.82
N GLU A 211 9.48 15.92 7.84
CA GLU A 211 9.94 16.04 6.46
C GLU A 211 8.75 16.29 5.52
N THR A 212 8.97 17.13 4.51
CA THR A 212 7.99 17.39 3.46
C THR A 212 8.45 16.74 2.18
N LEU A 213 7.61 15.86 1.63
CA LEU A 213 7.86 15.13 0.41
C LEU A 213 6.90 15.61 -0.68
N TRP A 214 7.30 15.47 -1.92
CA TRP A 214 6.42 15.70 -3.06
C TRP A 214 6.64 14.66 -4.14
N GLY A 215 5.63 14.47 -4.97
CA GLY A 215 5.73 13.56 -6.09
C GLY A 215 4.83 13.95 -7.24
N VAL A 216 5.13 13.43 -8.43
CA VAL A 216 4.31 13.56 -9.61
C VAL A 216 4.32 12.24 -10.38
N GLY A 217 3.16 11.81 -10.86
CA GLY A 217 3.05 10.49 -11.47
C GLY A 217 1.90 10.37 -12.47
N LEU A 218 1.89 9.22 -13.11
CA LEU A 218 0.84 8.77 -14.01
C LEU A 218 0.33 7.41 -13.54
N SER A 219 -0.98 7.19 -13.68
CA SER A 219 -1.58 5.87 -13.49
C SER A 219 -2.52 5.51 -14.63
N VAL A 220 -2.62 4.22 -14.90
CA VAL A 220 -3.52 3.64 -15.90
C VAL A 220 -4.37 2.59 -15.20
N LYS A 221 -5.70 2.66 -15.38
CA LYS A 221 -6.67 1.67 -14.89
C LYS A 221 -7.11 0.76 -16.03
N PHE A 222 -7.35 -0.50 -15.76
CA PHE A 222 -7.84 -1.48 -16.76
C PHE A 222 -8.70 -2.56 -16.11
#